data_b000a3af6ce4d7e24748dfaee1f3ec57
#
_entry.id   b000a3af6ce4d7e24748dfaee1f3ec57
#
_cell.length_a   1.000
_cell.length_b   1.000
_cell.length_c   1.000
_cell.angle_alpha   90.00
_cell.angle_beta   90.00
_cell.angle_gamma   90.00
#
_symmetry.space_group_name_H-M   'P 1'
#
loop_
_entity.id
_entity.type
_entity.pdbx_description
1 polymer ?
#
loop_
_entity_poly.entity_id
_entity_poly.type
_entity_poly.pdbx_seq_one_letter_code
_entity_poly.pdbx_strand_id
1 'polypeptide(L)'
;MAKKSKPSNHLKNSQSPYLLQHASNPVNWYPWCDEAFQLAKKENKQIFLSIGYSTCHWCHVMEKESFEDPNVAKQMNSAFINIKVDREEMPEIDHLYMSVCQAMTGHGGWPLTLSLIH
;
A
#
# COMPACT_ATOMS: atom_id res chain seq x y z
N MET A 1 10.46 -12.80 -26.80
CA MET A 1 9.90 -12.61 -26.25
C MET A 1 9.38 -11.90 -26.05
N ALA A 2 9.29 -12.04 -26.15
CA ALA A 2 8.50 -11.41 -25.83
C ALA A 2 8.55 -10.33 -25.26
N LYS A 3 7.95 -9.70 -25.41
CA LYS A 3 7.98 -8.64 -24.90
C LYS A 3 8.02 -8.67 -23.57
N LYS A 4 8.64 -7.87 -23.00
CA LYS A 4 8.65 -7.81 -21.71
C LYS A 4 7.64 -6.93 -21.29
N SER A 5 6.68 -7.35 -20.59
CA SER A 5 5.77 -6.47 -19.91
C SER A 5 6.47 -5.94 -18.69
N LYS A 6 6.03 -4.81 -18.17
CA LYS A 6 6.50 -4.30 -16.93
C LYS A 6 6.21 -5.30 -15.84
N PRO A 7 7.11 -5.47 -14.87
CA PRO A 7 6.81 -6.30 -13.71
C PRO A 7 5.57 -5.77 -13.00
N SER A 8 4.73 -6.66 -12.53
CA SER A 8 3.54 -6.31 -11.77
C SER A 8 3.63 -6.88 -10.38
N ASN A 9 3.15 -6.15 -9.41
CA ASN A 9 3.05 -6.64 -8.03
C ASN A 9 1.74 -7.38 -7.84
N HIS A 10 1.42 -7.71 -6.57
CA HIS A 10 0.26 -8.53 -6.26
C HIS A 10 -1.08 -7.80 -6.45
N LEU A 11 -1.06 -6.54 -6.83
CA LEU A 11 -2.28 -5.78 -7.10
C LEU A 11 -2.84 -6.02 -8.51
N LYS A 12 -2.11 -6.72 -9.36
CA LYS A 12 -2.50 -6.88 -10.75
C LYS A 12 -3.85 -7.58 -10.95
N ASN A 13 -4.29 -8.36 -9.98
CA ASN A 13 -5.56 -9.06 -10.05
C ASN A 13 -6.67 -8.39 -9.25
N SER A 14 -6.40 -7.19 -8.73
CA SER A 14 -7.41 -6.47 -7.95
C SER A 14 -8.53 -5.95 -8.83
N GLN A 15 -9.72 -5.81 -8.27
CA GLN A 15 -10.83 -5.23 -8.99
C GLN A 15 -10.93 -3.73 -8.78
N SER A 16 -10.23 -3.19 -7.80
CA SER A 16 -10.24 -1.76 -7.51
C SER A 16 -9.42 -1.00 -8.54
N PRO A 17 -9.99 0.01 -9.22
CA PRO A 17 -9.22 0.84 -10.14
C PRO A 17 -8.04 1.53 -9.46
N TYR A 18 -8.23 1.96 -8.20
CA TYR A 18 -7.16 2.59 -7.44
C TYR A 18 -5.98 1.64 -7.24
N LEU A 19 -6.26 0.39 -6.84
CA LEU A 19 -5.20 -0.58 -6.65
C LEU A 19 -4.51 -0.92 -7.97
N LEU A 20 -5.27 -1.03 -9.05
CA LEU A 20 -4.69 -1.32 -10.35
C LEU A 20 -3.75 -0.22 -10.84
N GLN A 21 -3.99 1.02 -10.44
CA GLN A 21 -3.08 2.12 -10.77
C GLN A 21 -1.70 1.90 -10.18
N HIS A 22 -1.60 1.15 -9.10
CA HIS A 22 -0.34 0.90 -8.42
C HIS A 22 0.25 -0.48 -8.73
N ALA A 23 -0.39 -1.24 -9.62
CA ALA A 23 0.06 -2.60 -9.93
C ALA A 23 1.43 -2.64 -10.59
N SER A 24 1.83 -1.56 -11.26
CA SER A 24 3.13 -1.48 -11.93
C SER A 24 4.15 -0.68 -11.13
N ASN A 25 3.85 -0.30 -9.90
CA ASN A 25 4.80 0.38 -9.03
C ASN A 25 5.98 -0.54 -8.72
N PRO A 26 7.18 0.00 -8.56
CA PRO A 26 8.33 -0.82 -8.12
C PRO A 26 8.20 -1.31 -6.67
N VAL A 27 7.34 -0.68 -5.85
CA VAL A 27 7.03 -1.22 -4.52
C VAL A 27 6.24 -2.50 -4.71
N ASN A 28 6.61 -3.55 -3.99
CA ASN A 28 5.94 -4.84 -4.09
C ASN A 28 4.67 -4.87 -3.25
N TRP A 29 3.65 -4.17 -3.72
CA TRP A 29 2.38 -4.02 -3.01
C TRP A 29 1.58 -5.31 -2.97
N TYR A 30 0.95 -5.56 -1.82
CA TYR A 30 -0.06 -6.60 -1.65
C TYR A 30 -1.40 -5.94 -1.39
N PRO A 31 -2.51 -6.58 -1.77
CA PRO A 31 -3.81 -6.16 -1.26
C PRO A 31 -3.93 -6.60 0.20
N TRP A 32 -5.00 -6.19 0.88
CA TRP A 32 -5.28 -6.62 2.25
C TRP A 32 -5.69 -8.10 2.18
N CYS A 33 -4.81 -8.98 2.60
CA CYS A 33 -5.05 -10.42 2.48
C CYS A 33 -4.20 -11.19 3.49
N ASP A 34 -4.64 -12.43 3.77
CA ASP A 34 -3.93 -13.29 4.71
C ASP A 34 -2.52 -13.59 4.26
N GLU A 35 -2.31 -13.73 2.97
CA GLU A 35 -0.99 -14.04 2.43
C GLU A 35 0.04 -12.98 2.86
N ALA A 36 -0.34 -11.71 2.82
CA ALA A 36 0.56 -10.64 3.22
C ALA A 36 0.88 -10.71 4.71
N PHE A 37 -0.12 -10.99 5.54
CA PHE A 37 0.09 -11.07 6.98
C PHE A 37 0.94 -12.29 7.36
N GLN A 38 0.71 -13.42 6.70
CA GLN A 38 1.50 -14.63 6.92
C GLN A 38 2.96 -14.38 6.53
N LEU A 39 3.18 -13.71 5.41
CA LEU A 39 4.52 -13.40 4.94
C LEU A 39 5.24 -12.47 5.91
N ALA A 40 4.53 -11.48 6.46
CA ALA A 40 5.11 -10.55 7.43
C ALA A 40 5.60 -11.30 8.66
N LYS A 41 4.83 -12.27 9.15
CA LYS A 41 5.24 -13.09 10.28
C LYS A 41 6.43 -13.97 9.92
N LYS A 42 6.38 -14.60 8.75
CA LYS A 42 7.42 -15.52 8.31
C LYS A 42 8.75 -14.81 8.17
N GLU A 43 8.75 -13.60 7.62
CA GLU A 43 9.97 -12.84 7.38
C GLU A 43 10.31 -11.90 8.53
N ASN A 44 9.48 -11.86 9.55
CA ASN A 44 9.67 -11.00 10.71
C ASN A 44 9.81 -9.53 10.30
N LYS A 45 8.92 -9.09 9.42
CA LYS A 45 8.88 -7.72 8.93
C LYS A 45 7.63 -7.01 9.40
N GLN A 46 7.73 -5.70 9.59
CA GLN A 46 6.56 -4.88 9.87
C GLN A 46 5.75 -4.71 8.60
N ILE A 47 4.49 -4.38 8.76
CA ILE A 47 3.60 -4.10 7.65
C ILE A 47 3.55 -2.59 7.45
N PHE A 48 3.80 -2.14 6.22
CA PHE A 48 3.62 -0.75 5.84
C PHE A 48 2.25 -0.66 5.17
N LEU A 49 1.30 0.00 5.81
CA LEU A 49 -0.07 0.08 5.34
C LEU A 49 -0.33 1.47 4.75
N SER A 50 -0.75 1.50 3.49
CA SER A 50 -1.09 2.74 2.80
C SER A 50 -2.54 2.67 2.37
N ILE A 51 -3.35 3.63 2.79
CA ILE A 51 -4.77 3.70 2.47
C ILE A 51 -5.06 4.98 1.69
N GLY A 52 -5.77 4.85 0.59
CA GLY A 52 -6.13 5.98 -0.24
C GLY A 52 -7.32 5.67 -1.12
N TYR A 53 -7.52 6.47 -2.17
CA TYR A 53 -8.62 6.26 -3.11
C TYR A 53 -8.26 6.93 -4.44
N SER A 54 -9.01 6.58 -5.50
CA SER A 54 -8.61 6.95 -6.87
C SER A 54 -8.64 8.46 -7.14
N THR A 55 -9.49 9.21 -6.47
CA THR A 55 -9.58 10.66 -6.66
C THR A 55 -8.79 11.44 -5.61
N CYS A 56 -7.95 10.77 -4.83
CA CYS A 56 -7.16 11.41 -3.80
C CYS A 56 -5.92 12.09 -4.42
N HIS A 57 -5.93 13.42 -4.46
CA HIS A 57 -4.83 14.17 -5.07
C HIS A 57 -3.48 13.85 -4.43
N TRP A 58 -3.43 13.89 -3.09
CA TRP A 58 -2.17 13.69 -2.38
C TRP A 58 -1.68 12.25 -2.44
N CYS A 59 -2.59 11.29 -2.64
CA CYS A 59 -2.20 9.89 -2.88
C CYS A 59 -1.41 9.79 -4.18
N HIS A 60 -1.84 10.49 -5.22
CA HIS A 60 -1.14 10.49 -6.50
C HIS A 60 0.20 11.22 -6.42
N VAL A 61 0.26 12.31 -5.66
CA VAL A 61 1.51 13.03 -5.44
C VAL A 61 2.52 12.13 -4.75
N MET A 62 2.10 11.41 -3.70
CA MET A 62 2.99 10.51 -2.98
C MET A 62 3.46 9.37 -3.87
N GLU A 63 2.59 8.85 -4.74
CA GLU A 63 2.98 7.82 -5.68
C GLU A 63 4.13 8.31 -6.57
N LYS A 64 3.97 9.49 -7.15
CA LYS A 64 4.98 10.01 -8.07
C LYS A 64 6.28 10.35 -7.36
N GLU A 65 6.20 10.89 -6.17
CA GLU A 65 7.40 11.34 -5.47
C GLU A 65 8.16 10.23 -4.77
N SER A 66 7.46 9.17 -4.36
CA SER A 66 8.06 8.12 -3.54
C SER A 66 7.88 6.73 -4.10
N PHE A 67 6.65 6.34 -4.40
CA PHE A 67 6.37 4.94 -4.72
C PHE A 67 6.83 4.54 -6.12
N GLU A 68 7.06 5.50 -7.01
CA GLU A 68 7.60 5.23 -8.33
C GLU A 68 9.13 5.31 -8.35
N ASP A 69 9.74 5.77 -7.27
CA ASP A 69 11.20 5.87 -7.17
C ASP A 69 11.78 4.50 -6.87
N PRO A 70 12.66 3.95 -7.75
CA PRO A 70 13.20 2.61 -7.54
C PRO A 70 14.04 2.48 -6.26
N ASN A 71 14.71 3.56 -5.83
CA ASN A 71 15.53 3.51 -4.63
C ASN A 71 14.67 3.44 -3.38
N VAL A 72 13.59 4.23 -3.33
CA VAL A 72 12.64 4.18 -2.23
C VAL A 72 11.97 2.82 -2.18
N ALA A 73 11.54 2.33 -3.36
CA ALA A 73 10.88 1.03 -3.45
C ALA A 73 11.76 -0.10 -2.95
N LYS A 74 13.05 -0.06 -3.29
CA LYS A 74 13.99 -1.08 -2.85
C LYS A 74 14.07 -1.12 -1.32
N GLN A 75 14.13 0.05 -0.69
CA GLN A 75 14.18 0.13 0.76
C GLN A 75 12.88 -0.37 1.39
N MET A 76 11.73 0.01 0.81
CA MET A 76 10.44 -0.44 1.32
C MET A 76 10.28 -1.95 1.18
N ASN A 77 10.71 -2.51 0.05
CA ASN A 77 10.58 -3.94 -0.18
C ASN A 77 11.48 -4.75 0.75
N SER A 78 12.63 -4.18 1.14
CA SER A 78 13.55 -4.85 2.06
C SER A 78 13.06 -4.79 3.51
N ALA A 79 12.48 -3.67 3.90
CA ALA A 79 12.15 -3.41 5.31
C ALA A 79 10.75 -3.84 5.71
N PHE A 80 9.81 -3.85 4.77
CA PHE A 80 8.39 -4.03 5.07
C PHE A 80 7.72 -5.02 4.14
N ILE A 81 6.59 -5.55 4.61
CA ILE A 81 5.58 -6.12 3.71
C ILE A 81 4.60 -4.97 3.47
N ASN A 82 4.44 -4.58 2.22
CA ASN A 82 3.72 -3.36 1.86
C ASN A 82 2.31 -3.69 1.41
N ILE A 83 1.31 -3.14 2.11
CA ILE A 83 -0.11 -3.38 1.81
C ILE A 83 -0.76 -2.08 1.38
N LYS A 84 -1.49 -2.13 0.26
CA LYS A 84 -2.23 -0.99 -0.27
C LYS A 84 -3.72 -1.27 -0.15
N VAL A 85 -4.48 -0.32 0.37
CA VAL A 85 -5.91 -0.46 0.58
C VAL A 85 -6.64 0.68 -0.10
N ASP A 86 -7.73 0.34 -0.81
CA ASP A 86 -8.67 1.32 -1.35
C ASP A 86 -9.77 1.53 -0.31
N ARG A 87 -9.87 2.76 0.22
CA ARG A 87 -10.87 3.05 1.25
C ARG A 87 -12.31 2.87 0.74
N GLU A 88 -12.51 2.98 -0.56
CA GLU A 88 -13.84 2.81 -1.14
C GLU A 88 -14.23 1.34 -1.23
N GLU A 89 -13.23 0.46 -1.29
CA GLU A 89 -13.46 -0.98 -1.32
C GLU A 89 -13.55 -1.56 0.09
N MET A 90 -12.77 -1.00 1.02
CA MET A 90 -12.70 -1.48 2.40
C MET A 90 -12.86 -0.33 3.39
N PRO A 91 -14.06 0.27 3.46
CA PRO A 91 -14.27 1.43 4.31
C PRO A 91 -14.10 1.13 5.81
N GLU A 92 -14.37 -0.12 6.24
CA GLU A 92 -14.20 -0.44 7.65
C GLU A 92 -12.73 -0.46 8.06
N ILE A 93 -11.82 -0.87 7.16
CA ILE A 93 -10.38 -0.83 7.42
C ILE A 93 -9.92 0.61 7.49
N ASP A 94 -10.37 1.44 6.55
CA ASP A 94 -10.06 2.86 6.54
C ASP A 94 -10.54 3.52 7.82
N HIS A 95 -11.79 3.28 8.21
CA HIS A 95 -12.37 3.89 9.40
C HIS A 95 -11.59 3.51 10.66
N LEU A 96 -11.25 2.23 10.81
CA LEU A 96 -10.51 1.75 11.96
C LEU A 96 -9.16 2.45 12.09
N TYR A 97 -8.37 2.45 11.04
CA TYR A 97 -7.02 2.99 11.13
C TYR A 97 -7.00 4.51 11.11
N MET A 98 -7.99 5.16 10.48
CA MET A 98 -8.12 6.61 10.57
C MET A 98 -8.43 7.02 12.01
N SER A 99 -9.30 6.27 12.69
CA SER A 99 -9.62 6.53 14.10
C SER A 99 -8.39 6.39 14.99
N VAL A 100 -7.59 5.35 14.75
CA VAL A 100 -6.35 5.13 15.49
C VAL A 100 -5.38 6.29 15.25
N CYS A 101 -5.23 6.70 14.00
CA CYS A 101 -4.33 7.80 13.65
C CYS A 101 -4.75 9.09 14.34
N GLN A 102 -6.05 9.42 14.32
CA GLN A 102 -6.55 10.63 14.96
C GLN A 102 -6.38 10.57 16.47
N ALA A 103 -6.56 9.39 17.07
CA ALA A 103 -6.39 9.24 18.52
C ALA A 103 -4.93 9.43 18.93
N MET A 104 -3.99 9.02 18.09
CA MET A 104 -2.56 9.08 18.44
C MET A 104 -1.92 10.40 18.07
N THR A 105 -2.38 11.06 17.01
CA THR A 105 -1.70 12.25 16.48
C THR A 105 -2.55 13.52 16.55
N GLY A 106 -3.85 13.39 16.81
CA GLY A 106 -4.77 14.52 16.85
C GLY A 106 -5.33 14.91 15.49
N HIS A 107 -4.89 14.28 14.42
CA HIS A 107 -5.40 14.56 13.08
C HIS A 107 -5.21 13.36 12.17
N GLY A 108 -5.88 13.38 11.04
CA GLY A 108 -5.78 12.33 10.05
C GLY A 108 -6.05 12.90 8.66
N GLY A 109 -6.00 12.05 7.66
CA GLY A 109 -6.24 12.45 6.28
C GLY A 109 -5.71 11.38 5.34
N TRP A 110 -5.87 11.59 4.05
CA TRP A 110 -5.37 10.67 3.04
C TRP A 110 -4.27 11.35 2.23
N PRO A 111 -3.26 10.61 1.78
CA PRO A 111 -3.09 9.18 2.02
C PRO A 111 -2.80 8.90 3.49
N LEU A 112 -3.34 7.82 4.00
CA LEU A 112 -3.09 7.39 5.37
C LEU A 112 -2.03 6.31 5.34
N THR A 113 -0.94 6.52 6.06
CA THR A 113 0.21 5.63 6.06
C THR A 113 0.54 5.22 7.48
N LEU A 114 0.64 3.93 7.73
CA LEU A 114 0.89 3.37 9.05
C LEU A 114 1.89 2.24 8.96
N SER A 115 2.69 2.06 10.02
CA SER A 115 3.55 0.90 10.17
C SER A 115 2.98 0.04 11.27
N LEU A 116 2.69 -1.23 10.95
CA LEU A 116 2.05 -2.15 11.89
C LEU A 116 2.99 -3.28 12.26
N ILE A 117 2.92 -3.70 13.53
CA ILE A 117 3.64 -4.87 14.02
C ILE A 117 2.68 -6.05 13.98
N HIS A 118 3.11 -7.15 13.38
CA HIS A 118 2.30 -8.36 13.27
C HIS A 118 2.40 -9.24 14.51
#